data_a4616f96b37dc84745357e8a22955c67
#
_entry.id   a4616f96b37dc84745357e8a22955c67
#
_cell.length_a   1.000
_cell.length_b   1.000
_cell.length_c   1.000
_cell.angle_alpha   90.00
_cell.angle_beta   90.00
_cell.angle_gamma   90.00
#
_symmetry.space_group_name_H-M   'P 1'
#
loop_
_entity.id
_entity.type
_entity.pdbx_description
1 polymer ?
#
loop_
_entity_poly.entity_id
_entity_poly.type
_entity_poly.pdbx_seq_one_letter_code
_entity_poly.pdbx_strand_id
1 'polypeptide(L)'
;EYDKDEVRIVISGDLFESKNTVSNELMTFSSFFLRQLEEIAQVLVLAGNHDLVLDNTSRTDTLTALFDTANFDNCKFLDAMLGYTSGCIKDGNIIWAVYSIYDSYIRPDIDELKEEYPSCKIIGLYHGLVVGATMDNGSIIDGGTDSDAFNGCDCVMAGHIHKRQVLRRNGINIVYPGSLIQQRFGET
;
A
#
# COMPACT_ATOMS: atom_id res chain seq x y z
N GLU A 1 -14.89 4.22 -21.12
CA GLU A 1 -14.32 2.87 -21.04
C GLU A 1 -12.80 3.04 -21.00
N TYR A 2 -12.14 2.57 -19.95
CA TYR A 2 -10.69 2.67 -19.82
C TYR A 2 -10.04 1.40 -20.35
N ASP A 3 -8.84 1.51 -20.94
CA ASP A 3 -8.03 0.36 -21.28
C ASP A 3 -7.51 -0.28 -19.97
N LYS A 4 -7.56 -1.61 -19.87
CA LYS A 4 -7.04 -2.35 -18.71
C LYS A 4 -5.57 -1.99 -18.42
N ASP A 5 -4.80 -1.74 -19.46
CA ASP A 5 -3.38 -1.43 -19.36
C ASP A 5 -3.11 -0.01 -18.83
N GLU A 6 -4.14 0.86 -18.82
CA GLU A 6 -4.05 2.23 -18.29
C GLU A 6 -4.51 2.35 -16.83
N VAL A 7 -5.11 1.29 -16.27
CA VAL A 7 -5.68 1.30 -14.92
C VAL A 7 -4.83 0.43 -13.99
N ARG A 8 -4.68 0.86 -12.75
CA ARG A 8 -4.09 0.07 -11.66
C ARG A 8 -5.03 0.06 -10.48
N ILE A 9 -5.17 -1.11 -9.87
CA ILE A 9 -5.86 -1.29 -8.59
C ILE A 9 -4.80 -1.39 -7.51
N VAL A 10 -4.81 -0.49 -6.54
CA VAL A 10 -3.84 -0.47 -5.44
C VAL A 10 -4.52 -0.89 -4.14
N ILE A 11 -3.97 -1.90 -3.49
CA ILE A 11 -4.32 -2.31 -2.13
C ILE A 11 -3.18 -1.85 -1.23
N SER A 12 -3.43 -0.82 -0.43
CA SER A 12 -2.42 -0.14 0.38
C SER A 12 -2.23 -0.78 1.77
N GLY A 13 -2.24 -2.11 1.83
CA GLY A 13 -2.02 -2.91 3.05
C GLY A 13 -3.30 -3.30 3.77
N ASP A 14 -3.12 -4.16 4.79
CA ASP A 14 -4.19 -4.72 5.64
C ASP A 14 -5.28 -5.43 4.82
N LEU A 15 -4.86 -6.34 3.92
CA LEU A 15 -5.78 -7.23 3.22
C LEU A 15 -6.46 -8.19 4.20
N PHE A 16 -5.78 -8.53 5.29
CA PHE A 16 -6.28 -9.38 6.36
C PHE A 16 -6.46 -8.58 7.66
N GLU A 17 -7.53 -8.89 8.41
CA GLU A 17 -7.78 -8.28 9.73
C GLU A 17 -6.83 -8.84 10.81
N SER A 18 -6.43 -10.09 10.70
CA SER A 18 -5.65 -10.76 11.73
C SER A 18 -4.51 -11.58 11.16
N LYS A 19 -3.30 -11.24 11.59
CA LYS A 19 -2.06 -11.95 11.24
C LYS A 19 -1.92 -13.36 11.81
N ASN A 20 -2.69 -13.70 12.85
CA ASN A 20 -2.53 -14.96 13.60
C ASN A 20 -3.65 -15.99 13.39
N THR A 21 -4.78 -15.58 12.82
CA THR A 21 -5.97 -16.42 12.67
C THR A 21 -6.56 -16.29 11.27
N VAL A 22 -5.83 -16.79 10.28
CA VAL A 22 -6.32 -16.85 8.91
C VAL A 22 -6.85 -18.26 8.65
N SER A 23 -8.15 -18.38 8.39
CA SER A 23 -8.76 -19.66 8.04
C SER A 23 -8.49 -20.03 6.59
N ASN A 24 -8.62 -21.33 6.26
CA ASN A 24 -8.50 -21.79 4.88
C ASN A 24 -9.55 -21.15 3.95
N GLU A 25 -10.75 -20.93 4.47
CA GLU A 25 -11.84 -20.26 3.74
C GLU A 25 -11.45 -18.81 3.40
N LEU A 26 -10.84 -18.09 4.35
CA LEU A 26 -10.38 -16.72 4.12
C LEU A 26 -9.26 -16.67 3.09
N MET A 27 -8.28 -17.59 3.14
CA MET A 27 -7.22 -17.70 2.14
C MET A 27 -7.79 -17.96 0.74
N THR A 28 -8.74 -18.90 0.66
CA THR A 28 -9.41 -19.24 -0.61
C THR A 28 -10.20 -18.04 -1.14
N PHE A 29 -10.94 -17.36 -0.27
CA PHE A 29 -11.70 -16.16 -0.65
C PHE A 29 -10.78 -15.02 -1.09
N SER A 30 -9.68 -14.77 -0.40
CA SER A 30 -8.72 -13.72 -0.76
C SER A 30 -8.06 -14.00 -2.10
N SER A 31 -7.69 -15.27 -2.36
CA SER A 31 -7.19 -15.68 -3.68
C SER A 31 -8.23 -15.45 -4.78
N PHE A 32 -9.49 -15.84 -4.54
CA PHE A 32 -10.58 -15.60 -5.49
C PHE A 32 -10.81 -14.10 -5.73
N PHE A 33 -10.85 -13.31 -4.65
CA PHE A 33 -11.05 -11.86 -4.73
C PHE A 33 -9.97 -11.17 -5.57
N LEU A 34 -8.68 -11.48 -5.32
CA LEU A 34 -7.58 -10.91 -6.10
C LEU A 34 -7.64 -11.35 -7.57
N ARG A 35 -8.03 -12.59 -7.87
CA ARG A 35 -8.25 -13.06 -9.25
C ARG A 35 -9.37 -12.28 -9.95
N GLN A 36 -10.45 -11.95 -9.24
CA GLN A 36 -11.51 -11.12 -9.83
C GLN A 36 -11.04 -9.68 -10.09
N LEU A 37 -10.16 -9.14 -9.26
CA LEU A 37 -9.58 -7.81 -9.49
C LEU A 37 -8.60 -7.81 -10.67
N GLU A 38 -7.74 -8.83 -10.80
CA GLU A 38 -6.77 -8.89 -11.92
C GLU A 38 -7.44 -9.08 -13.30
N GLU A 39 -8.69 -9.56 -13.34
CA GLU A 39 -9.52 -9.57 -14.54
C GLU A 39 -9.89 -8.14 -15.00
N ILE A 40 -9.97 -7.21 -14.06
CA ILE A 40 -10.35 -5.82 -14.31
C ILE A 40 -9.12 -5.01 -14.73
N ALA A 41 -8.03 -5.07 -13.96
CA ALA A 41 -6.78 -4.34 -14.19
C ALA A 41 -5.63 -4.96 -13.40
N GLN A 42 -4.40 -4.50 -13.64
CA GLN A 42 -3.26 -4.91 -12.82
C GLN A 42 -3.47 -4.50 -11.37
N VAL A 43 -3.28 -5.48 -10.46
CA VAL A 43 -3.40 -5.28 -9.01
C VAL A 43 -2.02 -5.14 -8.38
N LEU A 44 -1.83 -4.09 -7.60
CA LEU A 44 -0.61 -3.82 -6.84
C LEU A 44 -0.96 -3.91 -5.36
N VAL A 45 -0.31 -4.82 -4.64
CA VAL A 45 -0.55 -5.07 -3.22
C VAL A 45 0.67 -4.67 -2.41
N LEU A 46 0.45 -3.83 -1.40
CA LEU A 46 1.42 -3.49 -0.37
C LEU A 46 1.05 -4.23 0.91
N ALA A 47 2.04 -4.58 1.72
CA ALA A 47 1.76 -5.14 3.05
C ALA A 47 1.31 -4.07 4.05
N GLY A 48 0.37 -4.45 4.91
CA GLY A 48 -0.01 -3.68 6.10
C GLY A 48 0.41 -4.38 7.39
N ASN A 49 0.21 -3.74 8.51
CA ASN A 49 0.65 -4.28 9.80
C ASN A 49 -0.18 -5.48 10.28
N HIS A 50 -1.37 -5.71 9.72
CA HIS A 50 -2.19 -6.89 9.98
C HIS A 50 -1.83 -8.07 9.08
N ASP A 51 -1.12 -7.84 7.97
CA ASP A 51 -0.72 -8.91 7.04
C ASP A 51 0.52 -9.67 7.52
N LEU A 52 1.30 -9.11 8.45
CA LEU A 52 2.62 -9.62 8.83
C LEU A 52 2.82 -9.70 10.36
N VAL A 53 3.78 -10.54 10.77
CA VAL A 53 4.16 -10.70 12.17
C VAL A 53 5.41 -9.87 12.45
N LEU A 54 5.22 -8.58 12.77
CA LEU A 54 6.32 -7.62 12.99
C LEU A 54 7.35 -8.07 14.03
N ASP A 55 6.90 -8.79 15.08
CA ASP A 55 7.75 -9.25 16.18
C ASP A 55 8.55 -10.52 15.84
N ASN A 56 8.30 -11.13 14.67
CA ASN A 56 8.99 -12.35 14.25
C ASN A 56 9.13 -12.41 12.72
N THR A 57 10.12 -11.72 12.22
CA THR A 57 10.44 -11.64 10.79
C THR A 57 10.92 -12.97 10.18
N SER A 58 11.17 -14.01 10.98
CA SER A 58 11.49 -15.36 10.49
C SER A 58 10.24 -16.17 10.10
N ARG A 59 9.03 -15.73 10.49
CA ARG A 59 7.78 -16.35 10.05
C ARG A 59 7.37 -15.82 8.70
N THR A 60 6.93 -16.71 7.85
CA THR A 60 6.25 -16.34 6.61
C THR A 60 4.97 -15.56 6.95
N ASP A 61 4.83 -14.37 6.40
CA ASP A 61 3.61 -13.57 6.53
C ASP A 61 2.48 -14.13 5.65
N THR A 62 1.27 -13.62 5.88
CA THR A 62 0.07 -14.14 5.22
C THR A 62 0.05 -13.80 3.71
N LEU A 63 0.53 -12.61 3.34
CA LEU A 63 0.58 -12.21 1.92
C LEU A 63 1.60 -13.05 1.15
N THR A 64 2.81 -13.24 1.69
CA THR A 64 3.82 -14.12 1.08
C THR A 64 3.25 -15.52 0.85
N ALA A 65 2.60 -16.12 1.87
CA ALA A 65 1.97 -17.43 1.72
C ALA A 65 0.87 -17.47 0.64
N LEU A 66 0.07 -16.41 0.55
CA LEU A 66 -0.98 -16.28 -0.46
C LEU A 66 -0.36 -16.18 -1.87
N PHE A 67 0.63 -15.30 -2.07
CA PHE A 67 1.25 -15.08 -3.37
C PHE A 67 2.10 -16.25 -3.84
N ASP A 68 2.78 -16.97 -2.94
CA ASP A 68 3.56 -18.18 -3.26
C ASP A 68 2.67 -19.35 -3.74
N THR A 69 1.41 -19.38 -3.30
CA THR A 69 0.52 -20.50 -3.59
C THR A 69 -0.50 -20.20 -4.69
N ALA A 70 -0.89 -18.96 -4.89
CA ALA A 70 -2.03 -18.62 -5.75
C ALA A 70 -1.68 -18.48 -7.24
N ASN A 71 -0.42 -18.27 -7.64
CA ASN A 71 0.02 -18.04 -9.02
C ASN A 71 -0.86 -17.03 -9.76
N PHE A 72 -0.78 -15.76 -9.37
CA PHE A 72 -1.49 -14.67 -10.01
C PHE A 72 -0.83 -14.26 -11.33
N ASP A 73 -1.63 -13.95 -12.35
CA ASP A 73 -1.12 -13.52 -13.66
C ASP A 73 -0.83 -12.02 -13.69
N ASN A 74 -1.67 -11.21 -13.05
CA ASN A 74 -1.60 -9.74 -13.11
C ASN A 74 -1.79 -9.07 -11.73
N CYS A 75 -1.54 -9.80 -10.66
CA CYS A 75 -1.51 -9.28 -9.30
C CYS A 75 -0.09 -9.36 -8.73
N LYS A 76 0.44 -8.26 -8.21
CA LYS A 76 1.83 -8.13 -7.78
C LYS A 76 1.92 -7.76 -6.31
N PHE A 77 2.69 -8.51 -5.54
CA PHE A 77 3.05 -8.16 -4.17
C PHE A 77 4.36 -7.35 -4.18
N LEU A 78 4.25 -6.05 -3.97
CA LEU A 78 5.34 -5.10 -4.21
C LEU A 78 6.50 -5.26 -3.23
N ASP A 79 6.20 -5.53 -1.95
CA ASP A 79 7.24 -5.75 -0.94
C ASP A 79 8.12 -6.97 -1.30
N ALA A 80 7.52 -8.07 -1.73
CA ALA A 80 8.28 -9.25 -2.15
C ALA A 80 9.12 -8.99 -3.40
N MET A 81 8.60 -8.22 -4.37
CA MET A 81 9.35 -7.82 -5.57
C MET A 81 10.59 -6.99 -5.24
N LEU A 82 10.55 -6.22 -4.15
CA LEU A 82 11.65 -5.38 -3.66
C LEU A 82 12.52 -6.09 -2.61
N GLY A 83 12.30 -7.38 -2.36
CA GLY A 83 13.05 -8.14 -1.34
C GLY A 83 12.75 -7.66 0.08
N TYR A 84 11.51 -7.21 0.32
CA TYR A 84 11.01 -6.71 1.61
C TYR A 84 11.74 -5.46 2.12
N THR A 85 12.14 -4.60 1.20
CA THR A 85 12.74 -3.29 1.50
C THR A 85 11.99 -2.19 0.79
N SER A 86 12.20 -0.95 1.23
CA SER A 86 11.71 0.22 0.50
C SER A 86 12.50 0.39 -0.81
N GLY A 87 11.84 0.91 -1.85
CA GLY A 87 12.46 1.07 -3.15
C GLY A 87 11.49 1.60 -4.19
N CYS A 88 11.79 1.39 -5.46
CA CYS A 88 10.93 1.83 -6.55
C CYS A 88 10.69 0.75 -7.60
N ILE A 89 9.53 0.82 -8.25
CA ILE A 89 9.15 -0.06 -9.36
C ILE A 89 8.65 0.82 -10.50
N LYS A 90 9.27 0.68 -11.68
CA LYS A 90 8.83 1.38 -12.87
C LYS A 90 7.70 0.61 -13.57
N ASP A 91 6.65 1.33 -13.91
CA ASP A 91 5.47 0.82 -14.60
C ASP A 91 5.03 1.85 -15.66
N GLY A 92 5.48 1.68 -16.88
CA GLY A 92 5.24 2.63 -17.96
C GLY A 92 5.78 4.04 -17.64
N ASN A 93 4.87 5.00 -17.52
CA ASN A 93 5.16 6.39 -17.17
C ASN A 93 4.95 6.69 -15.67
N ILE A 94 4.77 5.66 -14.85
CA ILE A 94 4.63 5.76 -13.40
C ILE A 94 5.83 5.10 -12.73
N ILE A 95 6.33 5.74 -11.69
CA ILE A 95 7.26 5.17 -10.71
C ILE A 95 6.48 4.98 -9.40
N TRP A 96 6.34 3.75 -8.96
CA TRP A 96 5.81 3.41 -7.65
C TRP A 96 6.93 3.48 -6.63
N ALA A 97 6.94 4.51 -5.81
CA ALA A 97 7.88 4.68 -4.71
C ALA A 97 7.30 3.96 -3.48
N VAL A 98 7.81 2.77 -3.18
CA VAL A 98 7.31 1.89 -2.12
C VAL A 98 8.02 2.19 -0.82
N TYR A 99 7.29 2.60 0.20
CA TYR A 99 7.74 2.78 1.58
C TYR A 99 7.33 1.54 2.37
N SER A 100 8.16 0.52 2.30
CA SER A 100 7.85 -0.81 2.86
C SER A 100 7.71 -0.78 4.38
N ILE A 101 6.71 -1.47 4.90
CA ILE A 101 6.52 -1.64 6.35
C ILE A 101 7.57 -2.58 6.98
N TYR A 102 8.21 -3.43 6.17
CA TYR A 102 9.32 -4.30 6.62
C TYR A 102 10.61 -3.51 6.90
N ASP A 103 10.71 -2.31 6.31
CA ASP A 103 11.90 -1.48 6.41
C ASP A 103 11.53 -0.03 6.68
N SER A 104 11.67 0.38 7.94
CA SER A 104 11.38 1.74 8.38
C SER A 104 12.54 2.72 8.19
N TYR A 105 13.72 2.26 7.81
CA TYR A 105 14.95 3.06 7.76
C TYR A 105 15.29 3.54 6.36
N ILE A 106 15.11 2.69 5.35
CA ILE A 106 15.36 3.04 3.95
C ILE A 106 14.15 3.78 3.40
N ARG A 107 14.42 4.80 2.59
CA ARG A 107 13.39 5.55 1.87
C ARG A 107 13.79 5.67 0.41
N PRO A 108 12.85 5.63 -0.53
CA PRO A 108 13.13 5.93 -1.94
C PRO A 108 13.72 7.34 -2.05
N ASP A 109 14.80 7.49 -2.81
CA ASP A 109 15.37 8.80 -3.13
C ASP A 109 14.57 9.40 -4.31
N ILE A 110 13.62 10.27 -3.96
CA ILE A 110 12.69 10.86 -4.94
C ILE A 110 13.41 11.83 -5.87
N ASP A 111 14.45 12.51 -5.42
CA ASP A 111 15.20 13.44 -6.24
C ASP A 111 16.04 12.69 -7.29
N GLU A 112 16.69 11.60 -6.91
CA GLU A 112 17.37 10.70 -7.83
C GLU A 112 16.39 10.10 -8.86
N LEU A 113 15.19 9.66 -8.42
CA LEU A 113 14.17 9.13 -9.32
C LEU A 113 13.67 10.16 -10.34
N LYS A 114 13.57 11.43 -9.95
CA LYS A 114 13.21 12.52 -10.89
C LYS A 114 14.29 12.82 -11.91
N GLU A 115 15.54 12.73 -11.50
CA GLU A 115 16.68 12.90 -12.42
C GLU A 115 16.75 11.73 -13.41
N GLU A 116 16.55 10.50 -12.94
CA GLU A 116 16.60 9.31 -13.79
C GLU A 116 15.38 9.19 -14.72
N TYR A 117 14.18 9.57 -14.21
CA TYR A 117 12.90 9.43 -14.92
C TYR A 117 12.12 10.76 -15.00
N PRO A 118 12.65 11.80 -15.68
CA PRO A 118 12.07 13.15 -15.62
C PRO A 118 10.67 13.27 -16.24
N SER A 119 10.25 12.31 -17.06
CA SER A 119 8.91 12.28 -17.68
C SER A 119 7.89 11.42 -16.94
N CYS A 120 8.33 10.66 -15.91
CA CYS A 120 7.44 9.79 -15.14
C CYS A 120 6.76 10.53 -14.00
N LYS A 121 5.59 10.05 -13.63
CA LYS A 121 4.91 10.42 -12.38
C LYS A 121 5.39 9.53 -11.25
N ILE A 122 5.72 10.14 -10.12
CA ILE A 122 6.15 9.40 -8.92
C ILE A 122 5.00 9.33 -7.93
N ILE A 123 4.52 8.13 -7.68
CA ILE A 123 3.43 7.86 -6.75
C ILE A 123 3.99 7.10 -5.54
N GLY A 124 3.90 7.72 -4.35
CA GLY A 124 4.26 7.08 -3.10
C GLY A 124 3.21 6.05 -2.67
N LEU A 125 3.66 4.88 -2.25
CA LEU A 125 2.82 3.84 -1.64
C LEU A 125 3.29 3.62 -0.20
N TYR A 126 2.40 3.81 0.76
CA TYR A 126 2.72 3.77 2.17
C TYR A 126 1.61 3.10 3.00
N HIS A 127 1.98 2.33 4.00
CA HIS A 127 1.05 1.83 5.00
C HIS A 127 1.46 2.28 6.40
N GLY A 128 0.69 3.17 7.01
CA GLY A 128 0.97 3.68 8.36
C GLY A 128 0.36 5.05 8.65
N LEU A 129 0.74 5.58 9.81
CA LEU A 129 0.26 6.87 10.30
C LEU A 129 1.07 8.03 9.72
N VAL A 130 0.38 9.03 9.17
CA VAL A 130 0.98 10.31 8.77
C VAL A 130 0.52 11.39 9.73
N VAL A 131 1.47 12.20 10.19
CA VAL A 131 1.21 13.33 11.11
C VAL A 131 0.16 14.29 10.53
N GLY A 132 -0.83 14.62 11.33
CA GLY A 132 -1.94 15.49 10.95
C GLY A 132 -3.11 14.78 10.29
N ALA A 133 -3.06 13.46 10.09
CA ALA A 133 -4.23 12.67 9.71
C ALA A 133 -5.21 12.54 10.88
N THR A 134 -6.45 12.22 10.57
CA THR A 134 -7.54 12.08 11.55
C THR A 134 -7.91 10.61 11.70
N MET A 135 -7.94 10.13 12.95
CA MET A 135 -8.44 8.80 13.28
C MET A 135 -9.97 8.72 13.20
N ASP A 136 -10.53 7.51 13.21
CA ASP A 136 -11.98 7.25 13.16
C ASP A 136 -12.75 7.93 14.32
N ASN A 137 -12.10 8.07 15.48
CA ASN A 137 -12.65 8.77 16.65
C ASN A 137 -12.55 10.30 16.57
N GLY A 138 -12.01 10.87 15.48
CA GLY A 138 -11.82 12.30 15.26
C GLY A 138 -10.55 12.89 15.87
N SER A 139 -9.71 12.10 16.57
CA SER A 139 -8.42 12.59 17.06
C SER A 139 -7.44 12.82 15.91
N ILE A 140 -6.64 13.88 16.05
CA ILE A 140 -5.56 14.18 15.09
C ILE A 140 -4.30 13.43 15.52
N ILE A 141 -3.63 12.82 14.55
CA ILE A 141 -2.37 12.11 14.76
C ILE A 141 -1.24 13.12 14.92
N ASP A 142 -0.53 13.04 16.02
CA ASP A 142 0.65 13.86 16.37
C ASP A 142 1.99 13.09 16.28
N GLY A 143 1.91 11.76 16.05
CA GLY A 143 3.05 10.87 15.87
C GLY A 143 2.97 10.07 14.55
N GLY A 144 4.05 9.42 14.18
CA GLY A 144 4.14 8.64 12.93
C GLY A 144 5.08 9.28 11.92
N THR A 145 4.83 9.05 10.64
CA THR A 145 5.66 9.58 9.56
C THR A 145 5.29 11.04 9.25
N ASP A 146 6.30 11.91 9.22
CA ASP A 146 6.10 13.27 8.74
C ASP A 146 5.84 13.27 7.23
N SER A 147 4.99 14.18 6.76
CA SER A 147 4.70 14.36 5.34
C SER A 147 5.94 14.68 4.49
N ASP A 148 6.98 15.23 5.10
CA ASP A 148 8.25 15.54 4.43
C ASP A 148 8.95 14.29 3.88
N ALA A 149 8.67 13.11 4.44
CA ALA A 149 9.17 11.84 3.94
C ALA A 149 8.73 11.54 2.50
N PHE A 150 7.68 12.21 2.03
CA PHE A 150 7.10 12.01 0.70
C PHE A 150 7.38 13.19 -0.25
N ASN A 151 8.24 14.13 0.16
CA ASN A 151 8.55 15.30 -0.66
C ASN A 151 9.05 14.87 -2.03
N GLY A 152 8.46 15.51 -3.05
CA GLY A 152 8.79 15.21 -4.43
C GLY A 152 7.90 14.17 -5.11
N CYS A 153 7.12 13.38 -4.40
CA CYS A 153 6.06 12.57 -5.01
C CYS A 153 4.98 13.46 -5.64
N ASP A 154 4.37 13.02 -6.74
CA ASP A 154 3.18 13.69 -7.32
C ASP A 154 1.94 13.49 -6.44
N CYS A 155 1.79 12.30 -5.85
CA CYS A 155 0.81 11.99 -4.81
C CYS A 155 1.27 10.78 -3.99
N VAL A 156 0.58 10.52 -2.88
CA VAL A 156 0.79 9.33 -2.03
C VAL A 156 -0.54 8.62 -1.82
N MET A 157 -0.54 7.30 -2.01
CA MET A 157 -1.64 6.42 -1.62
C MET A 157 -1.25 5.74 -0.31
N ALA A 158 -2.00 6.02 0.75
CA ALA A 158 -1.69 5.56 2.10
C ALA A 158 -2.79 4.63 2.64
N GLY A 159 -2.39 3.55 3.31
CA GLY A 159 -3.29 2.66 4.06
C GLY A 159 -3.15 2.82 5.57
N HIS A 160 -3.84 1.96 6.34
CA HIS A 160 -3.86 1.92 7.81
C HIS A 160 -5.02 2.69 8.45
N ILE A 161 -5.33 3.90 7.98
CA ILE A 161 -6.44 4.68 8.53
C ILE A 161 -7.70 4.34 7.74
N HIS A 162 -8.73 3.84 8.45
CA HIS A 162 -9.98 3.39 7.85
C HIS A 162 -10.89 4.55 7.42
N LYS A 163 -10.69 5.74 8.00
CA LYS A 163 -11.42 6.94 7.60
C LYS A 163 -10.87 7.52 6.31
N ARG A 164 -11.73 7.62 5.28
CA ARG A 164 -11.37 8.27 4.02
C ARG A 164 -11.00 9.73 4.23
N GLN A 165 -9.84 10.12 3.78
CA GLN A 165 -9.37 11.51 3.89
C GLN A 165 -8.26 11.82 2.89
N VAL A 166 -8.06 13.12 2.64
CA VAL A 166 -6.95 13.65 1.84
C VAL A 166 -6.24 14.71 2.66
N LEU A 167 -4.97 14.46 2.97
CA LEU A 167 -4.09 15.49 3.54
C LEU A 167 -3.39 16.21 2.40
N ARG A 168 -3.40 17.54 2.48
CA ARG A 168 -2.63 18.38 1.55
C ARG A 168 -1.46 18.98 2.30
N ARG A 169 -0.26 18.54 2.00
CA ARG A 169 0.99 18.97 2.63
C ARG A 169 2.06 19.18 1.56
N ASN A 170 2.81 20.26 1.67
CA ASN A 170 3.96 20.56 0.79
C ASN A 170 3.65 20.45 -0.73
N GLY A 171 2.42 20.77 -1.12
CA GLY A 171 1.95 20.62 -2.51
C GLY A 171 1.58 19.19 -2.92
N ILE A 172 1.68 18.21 -2.01
CA ILE A 172 1.39 16.80 -2.26
C ILE A 172 0.02 16.45 -1.68
N ASN A 173 -0.74 15.61 -2.38
CA ASN A 173 -1.93 14.96 -1.84
C ASN A 173 -1.55 13.59 -1.26
N ILE A 174 -1.78 13.39 0.03
CA ILE A 174 -1.67 12.07 0.68
C ILE A 174 -3.10 11.57 0.88
N VAL A 175 -3.44 10.47 0.22
CA VAL A 175 -4.80 9.96 0.13
C VAL A 175 -4.92 8.66 0.92
N TYR A 176 -5.75 8.67 1.94
CA TYR A 176 -6.26 7.46 2.59
C TYR A 176 -7.62 7.13 1.94
N PRO A 177 -7.75 6.02 1.21
CA PRO A 177 -9.02 5.67 0.56
C PRO A 177 -10.10 5.27 1.56
N GLY A 178 -9.70 4.89 2.77
CA GLY A 178 -10.56 4.29 3.78
C GLY A 178 -10.73 2.78 3.59
N SER A 179 -11.50 2.16 4.47
CA SER A 179 -11.84 0.75 4.37
C SER A 179 -12.74 0.47 3.16
N LEU A 180 -12.54 -0.65 2.49
CA LEU A 180 -13.41 -1.11 1.41
C LEU A 180 -14.84 -1.38 1.92
N ILE A 181 -14.94 -1.92 3.13
CA ILE A 181 -16.20 -2.15 3.84
C ILE A 181 -16.08 -1.48 5.20
N GLN A 182 -17.06 -0.65 5.54
CA GLN A 182 -17.10 0.04 6.83
C GLN A 182 -17.06 -0.96 7.99
N GLN A 183 -16.08 -0.83 8.86
CA GLN A 183 -15.86 -1.69 10.03
C GLN A 183 -16.31 -1.03 11.33
N ARG A 184 -16.29 0.32 11.38
CA ARG A 184 -16.61 1.12 12.58
C ARG A 184 -17.44 2.35 12.23
N PHE A 185 -18.18 2.85 13.22
CA PHE A 185 -19.06 4.02 13.04
C PHE A 185 -18.35 5.34 12.68
N GLY A 186 -17.05 5.46 12.91
CA GLY A 186 -16.28 6.69 12.67
C GLY A 186 -15.64 6.79 11.29
N GLU A 187 -15.85 5.83 10.41
CA GLU A 187 -15.17 5.72 9.10
C GLU A 187 -15.83 6.56 7.98
N THR A 188 -16.93 7.27 8.26
CA THR A 188 -17.69 8.10 7.30
C THR A 188 -17.24 9.56 7.30
#